data_708e5de27c06cba7e2706a8d18582563
#
_entry.id   708e5de27c06cba7e2706a8d18582563
#
_cell.length_a   1.000
_cell.length_b   1.000
_cell.length_c   1.000
_cell.angle_alpha   90.00
_cell.angle_beta   90.00
_cell.angle_gamma   90.00
#
_symmetry.space_group_name_H-M   'P 1'
#
loop_
_entity.id
_entity.type
_entity.pdbx_description
1 polymer ?
#
loop_
_entity_poly.entity_id
_entity_poly.type
_entity_poly.pdbx_seq_one_letter_code
_entity_poly.pdbx_strand_id
1 'polypeptide(L)'
;MYEKLVSHKHSSFCEKYDLLPAAQIAYRKGLSCTDALLTIFHHLQKSLDAGMESYIVQLVFSAAFGRVSHCDLLFKLKSIGVGSSVMSICTDFLSGRAESRGRWCCE
;
A
#
# COMPACT_ATOMS: atom_id res chain seq x y z
N MET A 1 20.43 -1.45 1.80
CA MET A 1 20.63 -0.02 2.17
C MET A 1 19.98 0.93 1.16
N TYR A 2 20.22 0.74 -0.11
CA TYR A 2 19.65 1.55 -1.20
C TYR A 2 18.12 1.47 -1.28
N GLU A 3 17.56 0.28 -1.12
CA GLU A 3 16.10 0.03 -1.12
C GLU A 3 15.38 0.80 -0.01
N LYS A 4 15.98 0.88 1.17
CA LYS A 4 15.41 1.65 2.30
C LYS A 4 15.35 3.14 2.00
N LEU A 5 16.37 3.67 1.32
CA LEU A 5 16.42 5.08 0.94
C LEU A 5 15.31 5.41 -0.07
N VAL A 6 15.15 4.57 -1.08
CA VAL A 6 14.10 4.71 -2.09
C VAL A 6 12.71 4.60 -1.46
N SER A 7 12.51 3.60 -0.61
CA SER A 7 11.26 3.40 0.12
C SER A 7 10.92 4.61 0.99
N HIS A 8 11.89 5.14 1.71
CA HIS A 8 11.70 6.31 2.56
C HIS A 8 11.30 7.56 1.74
N LYS A 9 11.99 7.79 0.63
CA LYS A 9 11.67 8.92 -0.25
C LYS A 9 10.27 8.78 -0.87
N HIS A 10 9.91 7.57 -1.29
CA HIS A 10 8.59 7.30 -1.85
C HIS A 10 7.48 7.47 -0.81
N SER A 11 7.67 6.94 0.38
CA SER A 11 6.72 7.12 1.49
C SER A 11 6.54 8.59 1.86
N SER A 12 7.63 9.34 1.95
CA SER A 12 7.59 10.78 2.22
C SER A 12 6.86 11.55 1.12
N PHE A 13 7.05 11.16 -0.13
CA PHE A 13 6.32 11.75 -1.26
C PHE A 13 4.81 11.48 -1.16
N CYS A 14 4.41 10.25 -0.90
CA CYS A 14 3.00 9.90 -0.76
C CYS A 14 2.33 10.62 0.41
N GLU A 15 3.01 10.77 1.54
CA GLU A 15 2.50 11.50 2.70
C GLU A 15 2.39 13.00 2.42
N LYS A 16 3.40 13.58 1.76
CA LYS A 16 3.42 15.01 1.44
C LYS A 16 2.26 15.44 0.54
N TYR A 17 1.90 14.61 -0.41
CA TYR A 17 0.83 14.89 -1.37
C TYR A 17 -0.50 14.24 -1.03
N ASP A 18 -0.61 13.66 0.17
CA ASP A 18 -1.82 12.99 0.67
C ASP A 18 -2.41 11.99 -0.33
N LEU A 19 -1.55 11.19 -0.93
CA LEU A 19 -1.92 10.20 -1.94
C LEU A 19 -2.50 8.91 -1.35
N LEU A 20 -2.33 8.71 -0.05
CA LEU A 20 -2.81 7.52 0.65
C LEU A 20 -4.14 7.80 1.35
N PRO A 21 -5.12 6.88 1.27
CA PRO A 21 -6.37 7.04 1.99
C PRO A 21 -6.16 7.17 3.50
N ALA A 22 -6.93 8.02 4.16
CA ALA A 22 -6.86 8.19 5.62
C ALA A 22 -7.14 6.88 6.39
N ALA A 23 -7.95 6.00 5.81
CA ALA A 23 -8.27 4.70 6.39
C ALA A 23 -7.13 3.68 6.29
N GLN A 24 -6.14 3.91 5.45
CA GLN A 24 -4.98 3.03 5.33
C GLN A 24 -4.02 3.26 6.50
N ILE A 25 -3.81 2.25 7.29
CA ILE A 25 -2.92 2.29 8.47
C ILE A 25 -1.59 1.58 8.18
N ALA A 26 -1.65 0.51 7.39
CA ALA A 26 -0.47 -0.28 7.06
C ALA A 26 0.58 0.52 6.27
N TYR A 27 1.85 0.28 6.60
CA TYR A 27 3.02 0.88 5.95
C TYR A 27 3.08 2.41 6.03
N ARG A 28 2.41 3.00 7.00
CA ARG A 28 2.46 4.44 7.24
C ARG A 28 3.31 4.76 8.46
N LYS A 29 4.05 5.85 8.36
CA LYS A 29 4.89 6.33 9.45
C LYS A 29 4.04 6.79 10.64
N GLY A 30 4.41 6.34 11.83
CA GLY A 30 3.72 6.74 13.05
C GLY A 30 2.41 6.01 13.33
N LEU A 31 2.00 5.09 12.47
CA LEU A 31 0.81 4.26 12.66
C LEU A 31 1.19 2.81 12.94
N SER A 32 0.40 2.14 13.77
CA SER A 32 0.64 0.76 14.20
C SER A 32 -0.65 -0.08 14.16
N CYS A 33 -0.50 -1.37 14.43
CA CYS A 33 -1.67 -2.26 14.60
C CYS A 33 -2.59 -1.80 15.74
N THR A 34 -2.04 -1.18 16.78
CA THR A 34 -2.82 -0.61 17.86
C THR A 34 -3.73 0.50 17.38
N ASP A 35 -3.25 1.36 16.48
CA ASP A 35 -4.07 2.41 15.87
C ASP A 35 -5.23 1.82 15.05
N ALA A 36 -4.97 0.75 14.30
CA ALA A 36 -6.01 0.03 13.56
C ALA A 36 -7.08 -0.53 14.49
N LEU A 37 -6.67 -1.19 15.56
CA LEU A 37 -7.58 -1.77 16.55
C LEU A 37 -8.40 -0.69 17.27
N LEU A 38 -7.78 0.41 17.64
CA LEU A 38 -8.47 1.55 18.26
C LEU A 38 -9.51 2.15 17.34
N THR A 39 -9.20 2.28 16.07
CA THR A 39 -10.15 2.80 15.07
C THR A 39 -11.36 1.88 14.93
N ILE A 40 -11.14 0.58 14.80
CA ILE A 40 -12.22 -0.42 14.72
C ILE A 40 -13.07 -0.37 15.99
N PHE A 41 -12.42 -0.38 17.14
CA PHE A 41 -13.08 -0.36 18.44
C PHE A 41 -13.94 0.90 18.63
N HIS A 42 -13.43 2.05 18.23
CA HIS A 42 -14.15 3.31 18.27
C HIS A 42 -15.42 3.28 17.40
N HIS A 43 -15.32 2.76 16.18
CA HIS A 43 -16.48 2.61 15.30
C HIS A 43 -17.53 1.65 15.87
N LEU A 44 -17.10 0.54 16.44
CA LEU A 44 -18.00 -0.42 17.08
C LEU A 44 -18.71 0.21 18.28
N GLN A 45 -17.97 0.88 19.14
CA GLN A 45 -18.52 1.53 20.31
C GLN A 45 -19.58 2.58 19.94
N LYS A 46 -19.27 3.41 18.96
CA LYS A 46 -20.19 4.42 18.45
C LYS A 46 -21.47 3.80 17.88
N SER A 47 -21.39 2.68 17.19
CA SER A 47 -22.55 1.96 16.67
C SER A 47 -23.41 1.36 17.79
N LEU A 48 -22.75 0.78 18.79
CA LEU A 48 -23.47 0.22 19.96
C LEU A 48 -24.18 1.32 20.77
N ASP A 49 -23.54 2.45 20.96
CA ASP A 49 -24.12 3.60 21.67
C ASP A 49 -25.37 4.15 20.92
N ALA A 50 -25.38 4.02 19.60
CA ALA A 50 -26.52 4.38 18.77
C ALA A 50 -27.60 3.27 18.69
N GLY A 51 -27.41 2.14 19.38
CA GLY A 51 -28.33 1.01 19.36
C GLY A 51 -28.35 0.24 18.04
N MET A 52 -27.29 0.36 17.24
CA MET A 52 -27.17 -0.34 15.94
C MET A 52 -26.38 -1.63 16.08
N GLU A 53 -26.73 -2.62 15.27
CA GLU A 53 -25.91 -3.82 15.10
C GLU A 53 -24.75 -3.52 14.16
N SER A 54 -23.59 -4.11 14.44
CA SER A 54 -22.39 -3.94 13.64
C SER A 54 -21.78 -5.28 13.26
N TYR A 55 -21.32 -5.38 12.03
CA TYR A 55 -20.64 -6.56 11.52
C TYR A 55 -19.24 -6.18 11.06
N ILE A 56 -18.26 -7.01 11.42
CA ILE A 56 -16.88 -6.87 10.93
C ILE A 56 -16.65 -7.95 9.89
N VAL A 57 -16.28 -7.53 8.69
CA VAL A 57 -15.88 -8.44 7.61
C VAL A 57 -14.39 -8.26 7.36
N GLN A 58 -13.64 -9.32 7.53
CA GLN A 58 -12.20 -9.33 7.27
C GLN A 58 -11.91 -10.03 5.95
N LEU A 59 -11.30 -9.32 5.03
CA LEU A 59 -10.87 -9.85 3.74
C LEU A 59 -9.36 -10.07 3.77
N VAL A 60 -8.94 -11.28 3.44
CA VAL A 60 -7.53 -11.65 3.41
C VAL A 60 -7.18 -12.19 2.04
N PHE A 61 -6.17 -11.62 1.40
CA PHE A 61 -5.68 -12.07 0.11
C PHE A 61 -4.53 -13.06 0.30
N SER A 62 -4.70 -14.26 -0.22
CA SER A 62 -3.64 -15.27 -0.25
C SER A 62 -2.52 -14.83 -1.18
N ALA A 63 -1.27 -14.87 -0.68
CA ALA A 63 -0.08 -14.46 -1.44
C ALA A 63 -0.22 -13.06 -2.09
N ALA A 64 -0.72 -12.09 -1.33
CA ALA A 64 -1.05 -10.76 -1.83
C ALA A 64 0.10 -10.09 -2.59
N PHE A 65 1.30 -10.10 -2.02
CA PHE A 65 2.48 -9.48 -2.67
C PHE A 65 2.99 -10.26 -3.89
N GLY A 66 2.88 -11.57 -3.89
CA GLY A 66 3.29 -12.40 -5.02
C GLY A 66 2.34 -12.36 -6.22
N ARG A 67 1.13 -11.86 -6.02
CA ARG A 67 0.10 -11.78 -7.06
C ARG A 67 -0.05 -10.41 -7.69
N VAL A 68 0.67 -9.43 -7.22
CA VAL A 68 0.63 -8.09 -7.78
C VAL A 68 1.27 -8.08 -9.17
N SER A 69 0.54 -7.57 -10.15
CA SER A 69 1.06 -7.34 -11.50
C SER A 69 2.09 -6.20 -11.46
N HIS A 70 3.31 -6.49 -11.90
CA HIS A 70 4.36 -5.47 -11.94
C HIS A 70 4.04 -4.33 -12.93
N CYS A 71 3.40 -4.67 -14.05
CA CYS A 71 2.96 -3.67 -15.03
C CYS A 71 1.94 -2.68 -14.44
N ASP A 72 0.92 -3.21 -13.78
CA ASP A 72 -0.12 -2.38 -13.17
C ASP A 72 0.44 -1.53 -12.04
N LEU A 73 1.37 -2.09 -11.28
CA LEU A 73 2.06 -1.35 -10.22
C LEU A 73 2.87 -0.19 -10.79
N LEU A 74 3.66 -0.43 -11.83
CA LEU A 74 4.45 0.62 -12.48
C LEU A 74 3.57 1.67 -13.15
N PHE A 75 2.49 1.26 -13.79
CA PHE A 75 1.50 2.17 -14.35
C PHE A 75 0.89 3.08 -13.28
N LYS A 76 0.52 2.50 -12.15
CA LYS A 76 -0.04 3.25 -11.02
C LYS A 76 0.97 4.22 -10.41
N LEU A 77 2.22 3.80 -10.25
CA LEU A 77 3.29 4.68 -9.80
C LEU A 77 3.50 5.87 -10.74
N LYS A 78 3.45 5.62 -12.05
CA LYS A 78 3.54 6.67 -13.06
C LYS A 78 2.36 7.64 -12.98
N SER A 79 1.15 7.14 -12.79
CA SER A 79 -0.06 7.98 -12.68
C SER A 79 -0.07 8.85 -11.43
N ILE A 80 0.59 8.43 -10.37
CA ILE A 80 0.75 9.21 -9.13
C ILE A 80 1.77 10.35 -9.31
N GLY A 81 2.58 10.31 -10.37
CA GLY A 81 3.56 11.35 -10.65
C GLY A 81 4.94 11.08 -10.06
N VAL A 82 5.29 9.82 -9.85
CA VAL A 82 6.64 9.41 -9.41
C VAL A 82 7.66 9.76 -10.48
N GLY A 83 8.77 10.37 -10.09
CA GLY A 83 9.83 10.79 -10.99
C GLY A 83 10.46 9.64 -11.79
N SER A 84 10.91 9.93 -13.00
CA SER A 84 11.50 8.94 -13.91
C SER A 84 12.68 8.16 -13.32
N SER A 85 13.49 8.81 -12.51
CA SER A 85 14.63 8.16 -11.84
C SER A 85 14.17 7.08 -10.87
N VAL A 86 13.14 7.36 -10.06
CA VAL A 86 12.57 6.40 -9.12
C VAL A 86 11.85 5.28 -9.87
N MET A 87 11.17 5.59 -10.96
CA MET A 87 10.54 4.60 -11.84
C MET A 87 11.54 3.62 -12.42
N SER A 88 12.70 4.10 -12.87
CA SER A 88 13.78 3.24 -13.38
C SER A 88 14.27 2.28 -12.31
N ILE A 89 14.51 2.79 -11.10
CA ILE A 89 14.95 1.97 -9.96
C ILE A 89 13.92 0.91 -9.61
N CYS A 90 12.64 1.27 -9.56
CA CYS A 90 11.55 0.33 -9.28
C CYS A 90 11.45 -0.74 -10.36
N THR A 91 11.59 -0.38 -11.63
CA THR A 91 11.59 -1.31 -12.75
C THR A 91 12.72 -2.32 -12.65
N ASP A 92 13.93 -1.86 -12.37
CA ASP A 92 15.10 -2.74 -12.20
C ASP A 92 14.96 -3.68 -11.02
N PHE A 93 14.44 -3.17 -9.91
CA PHE A 93 14.18 -3.96 -8.70
C PHE A 93 13.15 -5.05 -8.94
N LEU A 94 12.05 -4.73 -9.62
CA LEU A 94 10.99 -5.69 -9.94
C LEU A 94 11.46 -6.69 -11.00
N SER A 95 12.29 -6.28 -11.95
CA SER A 95 12.91 -7.19 -12.93
C SER A 95 13.75 -8.27 -12.26
N GLY A 96 14.55 -7.93 -11.26
CA GLY A 96 15.36 -8.87 -10.51
C GLY A 96 14.56 -9.88 -9.69
N ARG A 97 13.28 -9.61 -9.44
CA ARG A 97 12.37 -10.50 -8.69
C ARG A 97 11.34 -11.22 -9.55
N ALA A 98 11.42 -11.10 -10.85
CA ALA A 98 10.47 -11.63 -11.81
C ALA A 98 10.47 -13.18 -11.94
N GLU A 99 11.10 -13.88 -11.05
CA GLU A 99 11.32 -15.33 -11.12
C GLU A 99 10.05 -16.17 -10.94
N SER A 100 8.92 -15.57 -10.60
CA SER A 100 7.67 -16.31 -10.48
C SER A 100 6.53 -15.65 -11.25
N ARG A 101 6.31 -16.12 -12.47
CA ARG A 101 5.08 -15.94 -13.22
C ARG A 101 4.75 -14.52 -13.68
N GLY A 102 5.54 -13.95 -14.53
CA GLY A 102 5.15 -12.69 -15.11
C GLY A 102 5.45 -12.61 -16.58
N ARG A 103 4.50 -12.91 -17.43
CA ARG A 103 4.54 -12.31 -18.75
C ARG A 103 4.60 -10.80 -18.54
N TRP A 104 5.68 -10.22 -18.95
CA TRP A 104 5.79 -8.78 -19.03
C TRP A 104 4.80 -8.28 -20.09
N CYS A 105 3.67 -7.82 -19.66
CA CYS A 105 2.74 -7.11 -20.52
C CYS A 105 3.11 -5.62 -20.51
N CYS A 106 4.27 -5.30 -21.05
CA CYS A 106 4.64 -3.94 -21.39
C CYS A 106 4.76 -3.86 -22.91
N GLU A 107 3.65 -3.71 -23.57
CA GLU A 107 3.59 -3.10 -24.87
C GLU A 107 3.05 -1.70 -24.77
#